data_21a7b67e20f181bd52f89e79b91b3b77
#
_entry.id   21a7b67e20f181bd52f89e79b91b3b77
#
_cell.length_a   1.000
_cell.length_b   1.000
_cell.length_c   1.000
_cell.angle_alpha   90.00
_cell.angle_beta   90.00
_cell.angle_gamma   90.00
#
_symmetry.space_group_name_H-M   'P 1'
#
loop_
_entity.id
_entity.type
_entity.pdbx_description
1 polymer ?
#
loop_
_entity_poly.entity_id
_entity_poly.type
_entity_poly.pdbx_seq_one_letter_code
_entity_poly.pdbx_strand_id
1 'polypeptide(L)'
;MARKNSRNTKGRIVSAAWKLFYDQGYENTTVEEIIAESGTSKGSFYHYFEGKDALLETLSMIFDEKYDQLQSVAESMDAVAALTFLNRELFTMIDNRIPLELLSRLLSSQLVTRGDKHLLDRDRTYFRLLHRIVRRGQEKGQLRADITANEIVKGYAMFERALMYDWCLVGGEYALGRYAADMMPTFLEGYRVRR
;
A
#
# COMPACT_ATOMS: atom_id res chain seq x y z
N MET A 1 25.25 12.18 15.96
CA MET A 1 24.70 11.03 16.73
C MET A 1 23.16 11.08 16.92
N ALA A 2 22.51 12.23 17.02
CA ALA A 2 21.04 12.33 17.23
C ALA A 2 20.15 11.71 16.15
N ARG A 3 20.47 11.85 14.85
CA ARG A 3 19.66 11.31 13.74
C ARG A 3 19.59 9.78 13.68
N LYS A 4 20.63 9.06 14.11
CA LYS A 4 20.68 7.58 14.08
C LYS A 4 19.84 6.99 15.22
N ASN A 5 19.77 7.66 16.36
CA ASN A 5 18.96 7.25 17.53
C ASN A 5 17.46 7.48 17.29
N SER A 6 17.11 8.56 16.60
CA SER A 6 15.74 8.93 16.26
C SER A 6 15.07 7.92 15.30
N ARG A 7 15.78 7.48 14.25
CA ARG A 7 15.27 6.42 13.32
C ARG A 7 15.03 5.09 14.03
N ASN A 8 15.88 4.75 15.01
CA ASN A 8 15.72 3.54 15.81
C ASN A 8 14.47 3.63 16.71
N THR A 9 14.20 4.79 17.33
CA THR A 9 13.03 4.98 18.21
C THR A 9 11.71 4.89 17.43
N LYS A 10 11.57 5.58 16.29
CA LYS A 10 10.39 5.48 15.45
C LYS A 10 10.14 4.04 15.00
N GLY A 11 11.18 3.35 14.52
CA GLY A 11 11.09 1.96 14.07
C GLY A 11 10.67 1.01 15.19
N ARG A 12 11.17 1.20 16.41
CA ARG A 12 10.77 0.40 17.59
C ARG A 12 9.29 0.59 17.92
N ILE A 13 8.79 1.82 17.90
CA ILE A 13 7.37 2.11 18.14
C ILE A 13 6.49 1.41 17.06
N VAL A 14 6.86 1.54 15.78
CA VAL A 14 6.13 0.90 14.68
C VAL A 14 6.15 -0.63 14.82
N SER A 15 7.31 -1.24 15.08
CA SER A 15 7.43 -2.69 15.24
C SER A 15 6.61 -3.22 16.42
N ALA A 16 6.63 -2.50 17.55
CA ALA A 16 5.84 -2.86 18.72
C ALA A 16 4.33 -2.74 18.45
N ALA A 17 3.90 -1.66 17.80
CA ALA A 17 2.52 -1.48 17.44
C ALA A 17 2.01 -2.58 16.50
N TRP A 18 2.77 -2.91 15.45
CA TRP A 18 2.38 -3.97 14.52
C TRP A 18 2.32 -5.34 15.20
N LYS A 19 3.29 -5.66 16.07
CA LYS A 19 3.25 -6.88 16.88
C LYS A 19 1.95 -6.98 17.68
N LEU A 20 1.60 -5.93 18.43
CA LEU A 20 0.39 -5.91 19.25
C LEU A 20 -0.89 -5.95 18.40
N PHE A 21 -0.91 -5.25 17.25
CA PHE A 21 -2.05 -5.31 16.33
C PHE A 21 -2.28 -6.71 15.77
N TYR A 22 -1.22 -7.49 15.51
CA TYR A 22 -1.33 -8.88 15.09
C TYR A 22 -1.72 -9.81 16.23
N ASP A 23 -1.15 -9.61 17.44
CA ASP A 23 -1.33 -10.53 18.55
C ASP A 23 -2.70 -10.41 19.21
N GLN A 24 -3.23 -9.18 19.34
CA GLN A 24 -4.47 -8.92 20.12
C GLN A 24 -5.52 -8.07 19.38
N GLY A 25 -5.25 -7.68 18.14
CA GLY A 25 -6.12 -6.82 17.33
C GLY A 25 -5.91 -5.33 17.58
N TYR A 26 -6.34 -4.52 16.61
CA TYR A 26 -6.18 -3.07 16.66
C TYR A 26 -7.00 -2.43 17.80
N GLU A 27 -8.26 -2.82 17.94
CA GLU A 27 -9.15 -2.23 18.97
C GLU A 27 -8.65 -2.48 20.38
N ASN A 28 -8.13 -3.67 20.64
CA ASN A 28 -7.66 -4.08 21.96
C ASN A 28 -6.26 -3.57 22.30
N THR A 29 -5.59 -2.88 21.36
CA THR A 29 -4.25 -2.32 21.57
C THR A 29 -4.33 -0.87 21.99
N THR A 30 -3.67 -0.53 23.10
CA THR A 30 -3.56 0.83 23.63
C THR A 30 -2.22 1.48 23.32
N VAL A 31 -2.18 2.82 23.33
CA VAL A 31 -0.90 3.56 23.16
C VAL A 31 0.06 3.24 24.31
N GLU A 32 -0.45 3.05 25.52
CA GLU A 32 0.32 2.69 26.70
C GLU A 32 1.04 1.33 26.53
N GLU A 33 0.36 0.33 25.98
CA GLU A 33 0.95 -0.98 25.67
C GLU A 33 2.03 -0.87 24.59
N ILE A 34 1.80 -0.07 23.54
CA ILE A 34 2.79 0.19 22.49
C ILE A 34 4.06 0.86 23.07
N ILE A 35 3.89 1.83 23.96
CA ILE A 35 4.99 2.49 24.67
C ILE A 35 5.77 1.47 25.50
N ALA A 36 5.09 0.63 26.26
CA ALA A 36 5.70 -0.40 27.09
C ALA A 36 6.46 -1.43 26.24
N GLU A 37 5.82 -2.00 25.22
CA GLU A 37 6.39 -3.00 24.31
C GLU A 37 7.60 -2.45 23.55
N SER A 38 7.52 -1.19 23.08
CA SER A 38 8.62 -0.54 22.36
C SER A 38 9.78 -0.12 23.27
N GLY A 39 9.59 -0.11 24.60
CA GLY A 39 10.55 0.42 25.58
C GLY A 39 10.88 1.88 25.32
N THR A 40 9.91 2.68 24.89
CA THR A 40 10.06 4.12 24.65
C THR A 40 9.35 4.93 25.73
N SER A 41 9.55 6.24 25.73
CA SER A 41 8.78 7.13 26.61
C SER A 41 7.51 7.64 25.94
N LYS A 42 6.52 8.05 26.73
CA LYS A 42 5.30 8.71 26.26
C LYS A 42 5.62 9.94 25.41
N GLY A 43 6.58 10.76 25.82
CA GLY A 43 7.04 11.90 25.02
C GLY A 43 7.65 11.51 23.69
N SER A 44 8.40 10.38 23.63
CA SER A 44 8.95 9.87 22.39
C SER A 44 7.86 9.37 21.44
N PHE A 45 6.81 8.72 21.95
CA PHE A 45 5.68 8.29 21.15
C PHE A 45 4.98 9.48 20.48
N TYR A 46 4.54 10.45 21.30
CA TYR A 46 3.81 11.61 20.80
C TYR A 46 4.66 12.60 19.98
N HIS A 47 5.97 12.48 20.04
CA HIS A 47 6.85 13.19 19.11
C HIS A 47 6.73 12.67 17.67
N TYR A 48 6.45 11.38 17.48
CA TYR A 48 6.36 10.75 16.15
C TYR A 48 4.94 10.50 15.67
N PHE A 49 4.00 10.27 16.57
CA PHE A 49 2.64 9.85 16.25
C PHE A 49 1.64 10.59 17.14
N GLU A 50 0.61 11.18 16.55
CA GLU A 50 -0.45 11.86 17.29
C GLU A 50 -1.33 10.88 18.09
N GLY A 51 -1.37 9.62 17.69
CA GLY A 51 -2.13 8.56 18.31
C GLY A 51 -1.97 7.23 17.59
N LYS A 52 -2.77 6.24 18.01
CA LYS A 52 -2.76 4.90 17.45
C LYS A 52 -3.11 4.89 15.94
N ASP A 53 -4.03 5.75 15.52
CA ASP A 53 -4.47 5.85 14.12
C ASP A 53 -3.34 6.29 13.18
N ALA A 54 -2.43 7.15 13.64
CA ALA A 54 -1.28 7.57 12.85
C ALA A 54 -0.30 6.42 12.52
N LEU A 55 -0.35 5.32 13.30
CA LEU A 55 0.44 4.12 13.02
C LEU A 55 -0.11 3.31 11.84
N LEU A 56 -1.41 3.40 11.55
CA LEU A 56 -2.02 2.74 10.37
C LEU A 56 -1.40 3.23 9.05
N GLU A 57 -0.98 4.49 9.01
CA GLU A 57 -0.33 5.07 7.83
C GLU A 57 0.97 4.34 7.48
N THR A 58 1.63 3.72 8.49
CA THR A 58 2.84 2.93 8.27
C THR A 58 2.60 1.65 7.47
N LEU A 59 1.33 1.22 7.31
CA LEU A 59 0.97 0.11 6.42
C LEU A 59 1.34 0.41 4.96
N SER A 60 1.21 1.66 4.54
CA SER A 60 1.63 2.09 3.21
C SER A 60 3.13 1.87 2.98
N MET A 61 3.95 1.96 4.02
CA MET A 61 5.40 1.68 3.93
C MET A 61 5.66 0.20 3.68
N ILE A 62 4.88 -0.71 4.29
CA ILE A 62 4.96 -2.16 4.03
C ILE A 62 4.62 -2.46 2.56
N PHE A 63 3.63 -1.76 2.01
CA PHE A 63 3.29 -1.88 0.59
C PHE A 63 4.43 -1.37 -0.30
N ASP A 64 5.01 -0.23 0.03
CA ASP A 64 6.14 0.33 -0.73
C ASP A 64 7.38 -0.57 -0.67
N GLU A 65 7.70 -1.17 0.48
CA GLU A 65 8.77 -2.17 0.60
C GLU A 65 8.52 -3.40 -0.30
N LYS A 66 7.27 -3.86 -0.41
CA LYS A 66 6.92 -4.93 -1.34
C LYS A 66 7.17 -4.52 -2.80
N TYR A 67 6.80 -3.29 -3.19
CA TYR A 67 7.08 -2.78 -4.54
C TYR A 67 8.57 -2.63 -4.82
N ASP A 68 9.37 -2.18 -3.85
CA ASP A 68 10.82 -2.11 -3.97
C ASP A 68 11.44 -3.49 -4.26
N GLN A 69 10.95 -4.55 -3.58
CA GLN A 69 11.39 -5.92 -3.82
C GLN A 69 11.02 -6.46 -5.22
N LEU A 70 9.88 -6.03 -5.75
CA LEU A 70 9.36 -6.51 -7.03
C LEU A 70 9.86 -5.71 -8.24
N GLN A 71 10.43 -4.52 -8.02
CA GLN A 71 10.77 -3.56 -9.07
C GLN A 71 11.61 -4.18 -10.20
N SER A 72 12.70 -4.87 -9.89
CA SER A 72 13.61 -5.42 -10.89
C SER A 72 12.94 -6.45 -11.80
N VAL A 73 12.06 -7.28 -11.22
CA VAL A 73 11.29 -8.29 -11.96
C VAL A 73 10.25 -7.62 -12.85
N ALA A 74 9.49 -6.69 -12.31
CA ALA A 74 8.46 -5.95 -13.04
C ALA A 74 9.05 -5.15 -14.21
N GLU A 75 10.21 -4.54 -14.03
CA GLU A 75 10.88 -3.79 -15.10
C GLU A 75 11.41 -4.65 -16.25
N SER A 76 11.55 -5.96 -16.08
CA SER A 76 11.93 -6.89 -17.16
C SER A 76 10.75 -7.33 -18.05
N MET A 77 9.51 -7.08 -17.62
CA MET A 77 8.27 -7.50 -18.30
C MET A 77 7.77 -6.44 -19.28
N ASP A 78 6.80 -6.83 -20.14
CA ASP A 78 5.95 -5.85 -20.84
C ASP A 78 5.05 -5.11 -19.82
N ALA A 79 4.57 -3.92 -20.22
CA ALA A 79 3.90 -3.03 -19.27
C ALA A 79 2.64 -3.64 -18.64
N VAL A 80 1.81 -4.35 -19.41
CA VAL A 80 0.57 -4.94 -18.89
C VAL A 80 0.89 -6.13 -18.00
N ALA A 81 1.84 -6.98 -18.39
CA ALA A 81 2.30 -8.09 -17.56
C ALA A 81 2.90 -7.59 -16.24
N ALA A 82 3.72 -6.51 -16.29
CA ALA A 82 4.30 -5.89 -15.10
C ALA A 82 3.24 -5.36 -14.13
N LEU A 83 2.27 -4.60 -14.63
CA LEU A 83 1.17 -4.06 -13.81
C LEU A 83 0.32 -5.18 -13.20
N THR A 84 -0.01 -6.21 -13.98
CA THR A 84 -0.75 -7.39 -13.49
C THR A 84 0.05 -8.14 -12.42
N PHE A 85 1.36 -8.33 -12.65
CA PHE A 85 2.25 -8.98 -11.70
C PHE A 85 2.33 -8.23 -10.38
N LEU A 86 2.55 -6.91 -10.42
CA LEU A 86 2.63 -6.07 -9.21
C LEU A 86 1.34 -6.14 -8.39
N ASN A 87 0.19 -6.03 -9.04
CA ASN A 87 -1.11 -6.15 -8.38
C ASN A 87 -1.28 -7.51 -7.70
N ARG A 88 -1.06 -8.60 -8.44
CA ARG A 88 -1.17 -9.96 -7.90
C ARG A 88 -0.29 -10.17 -6.67
N GLU A 89 0.98 -9.76 -6.75
CA GLU A 89 1.94 -9.96 -5.67
C GLU A 89 1.59 -9.14 -4.42
N LEU A 90 1.16 -7.88 -4.60
CA LEU A 90 0.71 -7.06 -3.48
C LEU A 90 -0.55 -7.65 -2.84
N PHE A 91 -1.55 -7.99 -3.64
CA PHE A 91 -2.84 -8.44 -3.14
C PHE A 91 -2.76 -9.83 -2.51
N THR A 92 -1.90 -10.72 -3.02
CA THR A 92 -1.55 -11.98 -2.36
C THR A 92 -0.87 -11.73 -1.00
N MET A 93 -0.02 -10.73 -0.89
CA MET A 93 0.59 -10.34 0.38
C MET A 93 -0.47 -9.79 1.35
N ILE A 94 -1.38 -8.93 0.88
CA ILE A 94 -2.47 -8.40 1.70
C ILE A 94 -3.33 -9.55 2.23
N ASP A 95 -3.81 -10.42 1.35
CA ASP A 95 -4.67 -11.58 1.65
C ASP A 95 -4.05 -12.49 2.74
N ASN A 96 -2.74 -12.72 2.65
CA ASN A 96 -2.06 -13.66 3.55
C ASN A 96 -1.47 -13.04 4.81
N ARG A 97 -1.26 -11.72 4.86
CA ARG A 97 -0.46 -11.08 5.92
C ARG A 97 -1.10 -9.88 6.59
N ILE A 98 -2.10 -9.29 5.98
CA ILE A 98 -2.71 -8.06 6.54
C ILE A 98 -4.08 -8.41 7.10
N PRO A 99 -4.29 -8.30 8.42
CA PRO A 99 -5.61 -8.47 9.00
C PRO A 99 -6.63 -7.53 8.35
N LEU A 100 -7.80 -8.07 8.01
CA LEU A 100 -8.89 -7.32 7.37
C LEU A 100 -9.23 -6.04 8.13
N GLU A 101 -9.27 -6.13 9.46
CA GLU A 101 -9.52 -4.98 10.33
C GLU A 101 -8.54 -3.83 10.07
N LEU A 102 -7.24 -4.14 9.96
CA LEU A 102 -6.20 -3.11 9.76
C LEU A 102 -6.33 -2.45 8.39
N LEU A 103 -6.62 -3.23 7.34
CA LEU A 103 -6.85 -2.67 6.01
C LEU A 103 -8.12 -1.80 5.98
N SER A 104 -9.20 -2.26 6.59
CA SER A 104 -10.46 -1.51 6.70
C SER A 104 -10.27 -0.19 7.45
N ARG A 105 -9.51 -0.22 8.55
CA ARG A 105 -9.16 0.98 9.33
C ARG A 105 -8.31 1.96 8.53
N LEU A 106 -7.29 1.46 7.82
CA LEU A 106 -6.48 2.30 6.94
C LEU A 106 -7.35 2.99 5.89
N LEU A 107 -8.18 2.25 5.17
CA LEU A 107 -9.04 2.81 4.12
C LEU A 107 -10.03 3.83 4.70
N SER A 108 -10.66 3.53 5.83
CA SER A 108 -11.60 4.43 6.52
C SER A 108 -10.89 5.70 6.99
N SER A 109 -9.70 5.59 7.57
CA SER A 109 -8.94 6.76 8.02
C SER A 109 -8.64 7.72 6.88
N GLN A 110 -8.32 7.19 5.68
CA GLN A 110 -8.06 8.02 4.50
C GLN A 110 -9.29 8.80 4.01
N LEU A 111 -10.50 8.37 4.35
CA LEU A 111 -11.74 9.09 4.00
C LEU A 111 -11.99 10.27 4.95
N VAL A 112 -11.69 10.10 6.25
CA VAL A 112 -12.01 11.10 7.28
C VAL A 112 -10.86 12.04 7.60
N THR A 113 -9.61 11.66 7.30
CA THR A 113 -8.42 12.50 7.52
C THR A 113 -8.54 13.81 6.73
N ARG A 114 -8.32 14.93 7.43
CA ARG A 114 -8.17 16.25 6.81
C ARG A 114 -6.70 16.51 6.54
N GLY A 115 -6.36 16.93 5.31
CA GLY A 115 -4.99 17.19 4.88
C GLY A 115 -4.43 16.09 3.97
N ASP A 116 -3.12 15.87 4.02
CA ASP A 116 -2.43 14.94 3.13
C ASP A 116 -2.84 13.49 3.42
N LYS A 117 -3.10 12.76 2.34
CA LYS A 117 -3.53 11.35 2.39
C LYS A 117 -2.38 10.47 1.90
N HIS A 118 -1.79 9.70 2.79
CA HIS A 118 -0.62 8.86 2.48
C HIS A 118 -0.83 7.91 1.31
N LEU A 119 -2.03 7.33 1.15
CA LEU A 119 -2.31 6.46 0.01
C LEU A 119 -2.34 7.20 -1.34
N LEU A 120 -2.41 8.53 -1.34
CA LEU A 120 -2.41 9.37 -2.53
C LEU A 120 -1.08 10.12 -2.75
N ASP A 121 -0.12 9.98 -1.86
CA ASP A 121 1.19 10.62 -1.96
C ASP A 121 1.94 10.10 -3.18
N ARG A 122 2.20 10.99 -4.12
CA ARG A 122 2.85 10.70 -5.42
C ARG A 122 4.34 10.42 -5.30
N ASP A 123 4.95 10.77 -4.18
CA ASP A 123 6.37 10.55 -3.93
C ASP A 123 6.66 9.13 -3.43
N ARG A 124 5.63 8.32 -3.19
CA ARG A 124 5.75 6.92 -2.82
C ARG A 124 6.40 6.10 -3.94
N THR A 125 7.16 5.08 -3.56
CA THR A 125 7.76 4.07 -4.46
C THR A 125 6.71 3.48 -5.41
N TYR A 126 5.52 3.18 -4.89
CA TYR A 126 4.36 2.74 -5.65
C TYR A 126 4.12 3.59 -6.91
N PHE A 127 3.85 4.89 -6.75
CA PHE A 127 3.52 5.76 -7.88
C PHE A 127 4.71 5.96 -8.82
N ARG A 128 5.93 6.09 -8.30
CA ARG A 128 7.12 6.22 -9.12
C ARG A 128 7.35 5.00 -10.01
N LEU A 129 7.16 3.79 -9.45
CA LEU A 129 7.31 2.55 -10.20
C LEU A 129 6.23 2.42 -11.30
N LEU A 130 4.96 2.66 -10.97
CA LEU A 130 3.87 2.63 -11.95
C LEU A 130 4.12 3.61 -13.10
N HIS A 131 4.52 4.85 -12.79
CA HIS A 131 4.83 5.84 -13.83
C HIS A 131 5.95 5.39 -14.76
N ARG A 132 7.02 4.79 -14.25
CA ARG A 132 8.12 4.26 -15.09
C ARG A 132 7.63 3.16 -16.02
N ILE A 133 6.85 2.21 -15.49
CA ILE A 133 6.31 1.09 -16.28
C ILE A 133 5.37 1.60 -17.36
N VAL A 134 4.44 2.50 -17.04
CA VAL A 134 3.46 3.04 -17.98
C VAL A 134 4.15 3.85 -19.08
N ARG A 135 5.06 4.77 -18.73
CA ARG A 135 5.79 5.58 -19.75
C ARG A 135 6.58 4.69 -20.69
N ARG A 136 7.35 3.73 -20.16
CA ARG A 136 8.08 2.76 -20.99
C ARG A 136 7.13 1.94 -21.87
N GLY A 137 5.96 1.55 -21.35
CA GLY A 137 4.94 0.84 -22.13
C GLY A 137 4.38 1.66 -23.29
N GLN A 138 4.17 2.97 -23.09
CA GLN A 138 3.77 3.91 -24.15
C GLN A 138 4.87 4.10 -25.20
N GLU A 139 6.10 4.31 -24.77
CA GLU A 139 7.27 4.44 -25.66
C GLU A 139 7.49 3.20 -26.54
N LYS A 140 7.18 2.01 -26.02
CA LYS A 140 7.26 0.73 -26.74
C LYS A 140 5.99 0.35 -27.52
N GLY A 141 4.97 1.21 -27.55
CA GLY A 141 3.70 0.93 -28.23
C GLY A 141 2.89 -0.23 -27.61
N GLN A 142 3.12 -0.54 -26.33
CA GLN A 142 2.37 -1.55 -25.59
C GLN A 142 1.08 -0.96 -24.97
N LEU A 143 1.16 0.28 -24.53
CA LEU A 143 0.05 1.06 -23.98
C LEU A 143 -0.27 2.25 -24.88
N ARG A 144 -1.55 2.60 -24.94
CA ARG A 144 -2.02 3.73 -25.74
C ARG A 144 -1.45 5.05 -25.23
N ALA A 145 -1.05 5.92 -26.18
CA ALA A 145 -0.43 7.22 -25.91
C ALA A 145 -1.41 8.41 -25.99
N ASP A 146 -2.66 8.16 -26.40
CA ASP A 146 -3.75 9.15 -26.39
C ASP A 146 -4.33 9.41 -24.99
N ILE A 147 -3.96 8.58 -24.01
CA ILE A 147 -4.25 8.78 -22.58
C ILE A 147 -2.91 9.05 -21.90
N THR A 148 -2.85 10.07 -21.06
CA THR A 148 -1.59 10.41 -20.36
C THR A 148 -1.16 9.32 -19.38
N ALA A 149 0.13 9.18 -19.14
CA ALA A 149 0.65 8.25 -18.15
C ALA A 149 0.05 8.50 -16.75
N ASN A 150 -0.22 9.77 -16.40
CA ASN A 150 -0.86 10.15 -15.13
C ASN A 150 -2.28 9.59 -15.03
N GLU A 151 -3.06 9.63 -16.11
CA GLU A 151 -4.43 9.12 -16.13
C GLU A 151 -4.46 7.59 -16.03
N ILE A 152 -3.55 6.90 -16.73
CA ILE A 152 -3.43 5.44 -16.63
C ILE A 152 -3.05 5.02 -15.21
N VAL A 153 -2.02 5.65 -14.62
CA VAL A 153 -1.59 5.37 -13.24
C VAL A 153 -2.70 5.68 -12.24
N LYS A 154 -3.41 6.81 -12.42
CA LYS A 154 -4.56 7.16 -11.56
C LYS A 154 -5.67 6.11 -11.67
N GLY A 155 -6.03 5.69 -12.89
CA GLY A 155 -7.04 4.66 -13.12
C GLY A 155 -6.66 3.34 -12.46
N TYR A 156 -5.41 2.89 -12.65
CA TYR A 156 -4.88 1.69 -12.01
C TYR A 156 -4.98 1.76 -10.47
N ALA A 157 -4.50 2.84 -9.87
CA ALA A 157 -4.56 3.02 -8.43
C ALA A 157 -5.99 3.14 -7.87
N MET A 158 -6.92 3.71 -8.66
CA MET A 158 -8.35 3.74 -8.29
C MET A 158 -8.95 2.33 -8.33
N PHE A 159 -8.61 1.54 -9.33
CA PHE A 159 -9.11 0.18 -9.46
C PHE A 159 -8.60 -0.72 -8.32
N GLU A 160 -7.31 -0.64 -7.97
CA GLU A 160 -6.76 -1.36 -6.81
C GLU A 160 -7.48 -0.99 -5.50
N ARG A 161 -7.71 0.30 -5.27
CA ARG A 161 -8.45 0.74 -4.07
C ARG A 161 -9.89 0.25 -4.07
N ALA A 162 -10.56 0.23 -5.23
CA ALA A 162 -11.92 -0.29 -5.34
C ALA A 162 -11.97 -1.78 -4.97
N LEU A 163 -11.01 -2.59 -5.44
CA LEU A 163 -10.92 -4.01 -5.09
C LEU A 163 -10.68 -4.22 -3.59
N MET A 164 -9.76 -3.47 -2.98
CA MET A 164 -9.51 -3.54 -1.55
C MET A 164 -10.72 -3.10 -0.73
N TYR A 165 -11.40 -2.04 -1.16
CA TYR A 165 -12.59 -1.53 -0.49
C TYR A 165 -13.74 -2.54 -0.55
N ASP A 166 -14.02 -3.11 -1.72
CA ASP A 166 -15.05 -4.14 -1.89
C ASP A 166 -14.75 -5.36 -1.02
N TRP A 167 -13.51 -5.83 -1.04
CA TRP A 167 -13.07 -6.95 -0.20
C TRP A 167 -13.31 -6.69 1.30
N CYS A 168 -13.04 -5.47 1.76
CA CYS A 168 -13.32 -5.08 3.13
C CYS A 168 -14.84 -5.02 3.42
N LEU A 169 -15.66 -4.55 2.49
CA LEU A 169 -17.12 -4.48 2.65
C LEU A 169 -17.75 -5.85 2.81
N VAL A 170 -17.27 -6.85 2.07
CA VAL A 170 -17.79 -8.23 2.14
C VAL A 170 -17.10 -9.07 3.22
N GLY A 171 -16.33 -8.45 4.12
CA GLY A 171 -15.72 -9.15 5.23
C GLY A 171 -14.60 -10.13 4.86
N GLY A 172 -13.95 -9.98 3.68
CA GLY A 172 -12.88 -10.85 3.25
C GLY A 172 -13.34 -12.22 2.72
N GLU A 173 -14.58 -12.34 2.24
CA GLU A 173 -15.21 -13.61 1.87
C GLU A 173 -14.57 -14.32 0.67
N TYR A 174 -13.73 -13.63 -0.10
CA TYR A 174 -13.04 -14.21 -1.25
C TYR A 174 -11.52 -13.99 -1.19
N ALA A 175 -10.75 -14.83 -1.89
CA ALA A 175 -9.31 -14.67 -2.02
C ALA A 175 -8.98 -13.43 -2.88
N LEU A 176 -8.62 -12.32 -2.24
CA LEU A 176 -8.38 -11.02 -2.87
C LEU A 176 -7.33 -11.11 -3.97
N GLY A 177 -6.20 -11.76 -3.69
CA GLY A 177 -5.10 -11.89 -4.65
C GLY A 177 -5.50 -12.66 -5.90
N ARG A 178 -6.33 -13.71 -5.77
CA ARG A 178 -6.85 -14.49 -6.90
C ARG A 178 -7.83 -13.68 -7.73
N TYR A 179 -8.82 -13.08 -7.08
CA TYR A 179 -9.84 -12.28 -7.77
C TYR A 179 -9.21 -11.09 -8.52
N ALA A 180 -8.27 -10.41 -7.89
CA ALA A 180 -7.56 -9.30 -8.52
C ALA A 180 -6.71 -9.75 -9.73
N ALA A 181 -6.08 -10.94 -9.66
CA ALA A 181 -5.32 -11.50 -10.77
C ALA A 181 -6.19 -11.80 -12.01
N ASP A 182 -7.46 -12.13 -11.80
CA ASP A 182 -8.42 -12.37 -12.88
C ASP A 182 -8.98 -11.04 -13.44
N MET A 183 -9.23 -10.06 -12.58
CA MET A 183 -9.86 -8.79 -12.95
C MET A 183 -8.90 -7.75 -13.54
N MET A 184 -7.66 -7.69 -13.05
CA MET A 184 -6.68 -6.69 -13.46
C MET A 184 -6.34 -6.77 -14.96
N PRO A 185 -6.11 -7.94 -15.57
CA PRO A 185 -5.89 -8.04 -17.02
C PRO A 185 -7.05 -7.46 -17.83
N THR A 186 -8.29 -7.77 -17.43
CA THR A 186 -9.51 -7.24 -18.08
C THR A 186 -9.58 -5.73 -18.01
N PHE A 187 -9.28 -5.16 -16.84
CA PHE A 187 -9.21 -3.70 -16.67
C PHE A 187 -8.11 -3.07 -17.53
N LEU A 188 -6.93 -3.66 -17.57
CA LEU A 188 -5.78 -3.14 -18.30
C LEU A 188 -5.93 -3.26 -19.82
N GLU A 189 -6.79 -4.15 -20.32
CA GLU A 189 -7.06 -4.28 -21.76
C GLU A 189 -7.56 -2.99 -22.38
N GLY A 190 -8.29 -2.15 -21.62
CA GLY A 190 -8.72 -0.82 -22.05
C GLY A 190 -7.58 0.16 -22.33
N TYR A 191 -6.38 -0.11 -21.82
CA TYR A 191 -5.19 0.71 -22.00
C TYR A 191 -4.20 0.14 -23.03
N ARG A 192 -4.42 -1.06 -23.54
CA ARG A 192 -3.59 -1.64 -24.61
C ARG A 192 -3.76 -0.88 -25.92
N VAL A 193 -2.69 -0.87 -26.72
CA VAL A 193 -2.78 -0.46 -28.12
C VAL A 193 -3.61 -1.50 -28.86
N ARG A 194 -4.76 -1.09 -29.43
CA ARG A 194 -5.55 -1.97 -30.31
C ARG A 194 -4.76 -2.15 -31.62
N ARG A 195 -4.46 -3.36 -31.94
CA ARG A 195 -3.91 -3.74 -33.26
C ARG A 195 -5.02 -3.75 -34.29
#